data_7926be755a0d846219c884ae70c95f73
#
_entry.id   7926be755a0d846219c884ae70c95f73
#
_cell.length_a   1.000
_cell.length_b   1.000
_cell.length_c   1.000
_cell.angle_alpha   90.00
_cell.angle_beta   90.00
_cell.angle_gamma   90.00
#
_symmetry.space_group_name_H-M   'P 1'
#
loop_
_entity.id
_entity.type
_entity.pdbx_description
1 polymer ?
#
loop_
_entity_poly.entity_id
_entity_poly.type
_entity_poly.pdbx_seq_one_letter_code
_entity_poly.pdbx_strand_id
1 'polypeptide(L)'
;MSRSFRFSPFSLVVPAALLSIGLAAHAAGAAPLHLEIYNPGDKGVFPVSSEIVTGAHDAVLIDAQFQRSDAEALVKKLKASGKTLTTVYISQSDPDYYFGLDVIQDAFPHAKIVATPQTVAAIKATMDGKLAYWGPVLKDNAPKRLVLPEALHGDRLMLEGRSIEIKGLAGPAPERTYLWIPSLKTVAGGVVVNSGDHVWVADTQSEASRAAWLNTLDDIVALKPATVVPGHFTGPMPTGVKAVRFTADYLKTFDRAAAKANNSTELVDAMKRAYPDLGGVSSLELSAKVIKGEMQWPAPAASASDSKPAAAGSAPAAAGQRVDGKAAAQGGA
;
A
#
# COMPACT_ATOMS: atom_id res chain seq x y z
N MET A 1 -58.95 -92.74 11.26
CA MET A 1 -58.71 -91.58 12.20
C MET A 1 -57.29 -91.10 11.98
N SER A 2 -57.10 -90.07 11.16
CA SER A 2 -55.80 -89.57 10.75
C SER A 2 -55.64 -88.17 11.28
N ARG A 3 -54.70 -87.94 12.17
CA ARG A 3 -54.36 -86.60 12.72
C ARG A 3 -53.18 -86.04 11.94
N SER A 4 -53.45 -84.94 11.21
CA SER A 4 -52.44 -84.19 10.52
C SER A 4 -51.79 -83.15 11.48
N PHE A 5 -50.48 -83.23 11.68
CA PHE A 5 -49.66 -82.20 12.36
C PHE A 5 -49.23 -81.13 11.35
N ARG A 6 -49.58 -79.89 11.61
CA ARG A 6 -49.09 -78.75 10.86
C ARG A 6 -47.88 -78.15 11.57
N PHE A 7 -46.74 -78.09 10.91
CA PHE A 7 -45.56 -77.39 11.34
C PHE A 7 -45.67 -75.91 10.84
N SER A 8 -45.59 -74.97 11.77
CA SER A 8 -45.42 -73.56 11.45
C SER A 8 -43.92 -73.20 11.35
N PRO A 9 -43.47 -72.54 10.34
CA PRO A 9 -42.08 -72.02 10.31
C PRO A 9 -41.95 -70.71 11.12
N PHE A 10 -41.07 -70.77 12.10
CA PHE A 10 -40.60 -69.58 12.82
C PHE A 10 -39.70 -68.76 11.90
N SER A 11 -40.15 -67.57 11.52
CA SER A 11 -39.32 -66.58 10.82
C SER A 11 -38.42 -65.86 11.84
N LEU A 12 -37.13 -66.10 11.75
CA LEU A 12 -36.10 -65.31 12.48
C LEU A 12 -35.95 -64.00 11.82
N VAL A 13 -36.43 -62.95 12.45
CA VAL A 13 -36.13 -61.51 12.03
C VAL A 13 -34.84 -61.13 12.71
N VAL A 14 -33.75 -60.94 11.93
CA VAL A 14 -32.49 -60.40 12.35
C VAL A 14 -32.58 -58.89 12.16
N PRO A 15 -32.45 -58.05 13.19
CA PRO A 15 -32.41 -56.62 13.00
C PRO A 15 -31.02 -56.21 12.46
N ALA A 16 -30.98 -55.73 11.20
CA ALA A 16 -29.80 -55.08 10.64
C ALA A 16 -29.64 -53.71 11.30
N ALA A 17 -28.74 -53.61 12.26
CA ALA A 17 -28.29 -52.36 12.81
C ALA A 17 -27.40 -51.66 11.78
N LEU A 18 -27.96 -50.68 11.04
CA LEU A 18 -27.21 -49.75 10.19
C LEU A 18 -26.43 -48.81 11.09
N LEU A 19 -25.14 -49.09 11.26
CA LEU A 19 -24.17 -48.14 11.85
C LEU A 19 -23.95 -47.02 10.85
N SER A 20 -24.71 -45.91 10.96
CA SER A 20 -24.43 -44.67 10.26
C SER A 20 -23.20 -44.02 10.89
N ILE A 21 -22.01 -44.29 10.34
CA ILE A 21 -20.82 -43.51 10.63
C ILE A 21 -21.02 -42.17 9.96
N GLY A 22 -21.56 -41.20 10.71
CA GLY A 22 -21.59 -39.80 10.31
C GLY A 22 -20.15 -39.31 10.22
N LEU A 23 -19.61 -39.15 8.99
CA LEU A 23 -18.45 -38.33 8.74
C LEU A 23 -18.85 -36.90 9.10
N ALA A 24 -18.61 -36.48 10.33
CA ALA A 24 -18.55 -35.06 10.66
C ALA A 24 -17.33 -34.50 9.93
N ALA A 25 -17.54 -34.04 8.69
CA ALA A 25 -16.58 -33.19 8.04
C ALA A 25 -16.47 -31.93 8.93
N HIS A 26 -15.46 -31.90 9.79
CA HIS A 26 -15.05 -30.67 10.43
C HIS A 26 -14.66 -29.77 9.27
N ALA A 27 -15.51 -28.78 8.98
CA ALA A 27 -15.11 -27.63 8.21
C ALA A 27 -13.98 -27.00 9.04
N ALA A 28 -12.73 -27.39 8.76
CA ALA A 28 -11.57 -26.72 9.30
C ALA A 28 -11.71 -25.28 8.83
N GLY A 29 -12.12 -24.41 9.74
CA GLY A 29 -12.26 -22.98 9.44
C GLY A 29 -10.92 -22.53 8.87
N ALA A 30 -10.95 -21.80 7.73
CA ALA A 30 -9.73 -21.29 7.11
C ALA A 30 -8.87 -20.61 8.18
N ALA A 31 -7.57 -20.91 8.21
CA ALA A 31 -6.63 -20.37 9.18
C ALA A 31 -6.72 -18.82 9.20
N PRO A 32 -6.49 -18.18 10.33
CA PRO A 32 -6.50 -16.70 10.40
C PRO A 32 -5.41 -16.13 9.49
N LEU A 33 -5.74 -15.01 8.84
CA LEU A 33 -4.73 -14.24 8.12
C LEU A 33 -3.87 -13.45 9.12
N HIS A 34 -2.62 -13.22 8.75
CA HIS A 34 -1.70 -12.37 9.49
C HIS A 34 -1.22 -11.24 8.58
N LEU A 35 -0.97 -10.08 9.17
CA LEU A 35 -0.47 -8.90 8.50
C LEU A 35 0.91 -8.54 9.06
N GLU A 36 1.90 -8.42 8.17
CA GLU A 36 3.18 -7.81 8.46
C GLU A 36 3.33 -6.56 7.60
N ILE A 37 3.76 -5.45 8.22
CA ILE A 37 3.94 -4.16 7.56
C ILE A 37 5.44 -3.91 7.44
N TYR A 38 5.87 -3.52 6.25
CA TYR A 38 7.20 -3.00 6.00
C TYR A 38 7.11 -1.53 5.64
N ASN A 39 7.93 -0.70 6.27
CA ASN A 39 8.13 0.69 5.93
C ASN A 39 9.59 1.03 6.25
N PRO A 40 10.39 1.59 5.32
CA PRO A 40 11.79 1.90 5.54
C PRO A 40 12.00 3.06 6.52
N GLY A 41 10.96 3.86 6.79
CA GLY A 41 11.06 5.08 7.59
C GLY A 41 12.03 6.07 6.97
N ASP A 42 12.82 6.73 7.81
CA ASP A 42 13.80 7.75 7.38
C ASP A 42 15.00 7.18 6.61
N LYS A 43 15.09 5.86 6.42
CA LYS A 43 16.16 5.21 5.64
C LYS A 43 15.84 5.14 4.15
N GLY A 44 14.57 5.24 3.79
CA GLY A 44 14.12 5.28 2.40
C GLY A 44 14.13 6.70 1.83
N VAL A 45 14.08 6.80 0.51
CA VAL A 45 13.80 8.11 -0.15
C VAL A 45 12.39 8.57 0.21
N PHE A 46 11.46 7.61 0.27
CA PHE A 46 10.10 7.81 0.78
C PHE A 46 9.76 6.75 1.84
N PRO A 47 9.05 7.13 2.91
CA PRO A 47 8.60 6.20 3.94
C PRO A 47 7.32 5.47 3.49
N VAL A 48 7.42 4.75 2.36
CA VAL A 48 6.29 4.05 1.73
C VAL A 48 6.05 2.69 2.40
N SER A 49 4.78 2.34 2.59
CA SER A 49 4.39 1.05 3.18
C SER A 49 4.22 -0.02 2.12
N SER A 50 4.56 -1.25 2.50
CA SER A 50 4.15 -2.48 1.82
C SER A 50 3.62 -3.46 2.85
N GLU A 51 2.62 -4.25 2.50
CA GLU A 51 2.00 -5.19 3.41
C GLU A 51 2.13 -6.63 2.90
N ILE A 52 2.57 -7.51 3.80
CA ILE A 52 2.60 -8.95 3.57
C ILE A 52 1.43 -9.56 4.32
N VAL A 53 0.46 -10.07 3.59
CA VAL A 53 -0.69 -10.80 4.15
C VAL A 53 -0.45 -12.28 3.97
N THR A 54 -0.40 -13.04 5.07
CA THR A 54 -0.13 -14.48 5.06
C THR A 54 -1.30 -15.29 5.59
N GLY A 55 -1.56 -16.41 4.94
CA GLY A 55 -2.42 -17.48 5.44
C GLY A 55 -1.61 -18.63 6.03
N ALA A 56 -2.16 -19.84 6.02
CA ALA A 56 -1.47 -21.06 6.49
C ALA A 56 -0.30 -21.45 5.57
N HIS A 57 -0.43 -21.26 4.26
CA HIS A 57 0.51 -21.73 3.25
C HIS A 57 0.96 -20.62 2.30
N ASP A 58 0.06 -19.71 1.97
CA ASP A 58 0.25 -18.70 0.92
C ASP A 58 0.41 -17.29 1.49
N ALA A 59 0.96 -16.41 0.65
CA ALA A 59 1.11 -14.99 0.92
C ALA A 59 0.67 -14.14 -0.27
N VAL A 60 0.17 -12.95 0.05
CA VAL A 60 -0.06 -11.82 -0.87
C VAL A 60 0.83 -10.68 -0.42
N LEU A 61 1.56 -10.08 -1.35
CA LEU A 61 2.27 -8.82 -1.15
C LEU A 61 1.42 -7.68 -1.74
N ILE A 62 1.25 -6.62 -0.97
CA ILE A 62 0.61 -5.38 -1.41
C ILE A 62 1.72 -4.34 -1.52
N ASP A 63 1.91 -3.80 -2.72
CA ASP A 63 2.91 -2.81 -3.09
C ASP A 63 4.37 -3.26 -2.89
N ALA A 64 5.28 -2.82 -3.78
CA ALA A 64 6.59 -3.44 -3.97
C ALA A 64 7.77 -2.52 -3.64
N GLN A 65 7.53 -1.37 -3.03
CA GLN A 65 8.54 -0.38 -2.65
C GLN A 65 9.15 0.41 -3.83
N PHE A 66 9.82 1.51 -3.47
CA PHE A 66 10.46 2.43 -4.40
C PHE A 66 11.90 2.01 -4.75
N GLN A 67 12.67 1.67 -3.73
CA GLN A 67 14.07 1.36 -3.86
C GLN A 67 14.31 -0.14 -3.97
N ARG A 68 15.30 -0.55 -4.74
CA ARG A 68 15.70 -1.95 -4.84
C ARG A 68 16.07 -2.55 -3.48
N SER A 69 16.83 -1.79 -2.65
CA SER A 69 17.22 -2.23 -1.30
C SER A 69 16.01 -2.55 -0.41
N ASP A 70 14.92 -1.79 -0.53
CA ASP A 70 13.71 -2.00 0.24
C ASP A 70 12.90 -3.20 -0.30
N ALA A 71 12.86 -3.37 -1.63
CA ALA A 71 12.31 -4.58 -2.23
C ALA A 71 13.09 -5.85 -1.83
N GLU A 72 14.43 -5.77 -1.73
CA GLU A 72 15.28 -6.85 -1.20
C GLU A 72 14.96 -7.17 0.26
N ALA A 73 14.64 -6.15 1.07
CA ALA A 73 14.16 -6.36 2.44
C ALA A 73 12.81 -7.08 2.47
N LEU A 74 11.88 -6.73 1.56
CA LEU A 74 10.62 -7.47 1.39
C LEU A 74 10.86 -8.92 1.00
N VAL A 75 11.77 -9.19 0.06
CA VAL A 75 12.14 -10.56 -0.33
C VAL A 75 12.64 -11.37 0.87
N LYS A 76 13.48 -10.78 1.73
CA LYS A 76 13.96 -11.44 2.95
C LYS A 76 12.82 -11.79 3.89
N LYS A 77 11.88 -10.86 4.10
CA LYS A 77 10.69 -11.09 4.95
C LYS A 77 9.78 -12.18 4.39
N LEU A 78 9.48 -12.13 3.10
CA LEU A 78 8.66 -13.12 2.42
C LEU A 78 9.29 -14.52 2.52
N LYS A 79 10.60 -14.66 2.28
CA LYS A 79 11.32 -15.93 2.45
C LYS A 79 11.31 -16.40 3.91
N ALA A 80 11.49 -15.49 4.86
CA ALA A 80 11.47 -15.80 6.28
C ALA A 80 10.10 -16.26 6.79
N SER A 81 9.00 -15.83 6.13
CA SER A 81 7.65 -16.27 6.47
C SER A 81 7.42 -17.77 6.19
N GLY A 82 8.24 -18.39 5.32
CA GLY A 82 8.07 -19.77 4.87
C GLY A 82 6.80 -19.99 4.03
N LYS A 83 6.15 -18.92 3.57
CA LYS A 83 4.91 -18.97 2.77
C LYS A 83 5.23 -18.86 1.28
N THR A 84 4.32 -19.39 0.46
CA THR A 84 4.39 -19.24 -1.00
C THR A 84 3.79 -17.90 -1.40
N LEU A 85 4.59 -16.99 -1.96
CA LEU A 85 4.06 -15.75 -2.54
C LEU A 85 3.29 -16.10 -3.82
N THR A 86 1.97 -15.98 -3.78
CA THR A 86 1.08 -16.29 -4.92
C THR A 86 0.73 -15.07 -5.74
N THR A 87 0.63 -13.90 -5.09
CA THR A 87 0.17 -12.67 -5.73
C THR A 87 0.89 -11.46 -5.17
N VAL A 88 1.27 -10.55 -6.06
CA VAL A 88 1.70 -9.18 -5.77
C VAL A 88 0.65 -8.25 -6.34
N TYR A 89 0.04 -7.43 -5.52
CA TYR A 89 -0.94 -6.43 -5.93
C TYR A 89 -0.33 -5.04 -5.87
N ILE A 90 -0.44 -4.28 -6.96
CA ILE A 90 -0.01 -2.88 -7.01
C ILE A 90 -1.25 -2.00 -6.93
N SER A 91 -1.32 -1.22 -5.86
CA SER A 91 -2.50 -0.45 -5.49
C SER A 91 -2.69 0.81 -6.34
N GLN A 92 -1.61 1.35 -6.91
CA GLN A 92 -1.65 2.60 -7.66
C GLN A 92 -0.43 2.79 -8.59
N SER A 93 -0.44 3.87 -9.36
CA SER A 93 0.54 4.13 -10.42
C SER A 93 1.76 4.95 -10.02
N ASP A 94 1.91 5.33 -8.74
CA ASP A 94 3.10 6.08 -8.31
C ASP A 94 4.30 5.14 -8.16
N PRO A 95 5.51 5.56 -8.55
CA PRO A 95 6.67 4.67 -8.74
C PRO A 95 7.15 4.03 -7.44
N ASP A 96 6.89 4.65 -6.33
CA ASP A 96 7.24 4.18 -4.99
C ASP A 96 6.45 2.94 -4.55
N TYR A 97 5.40 2.56 -5.30
CA TYR A 97 4.63 1.36 -5.07
C TYR A 97 5.02 0.19 -5.99
N TYR A 98 5.72 0.44 -7.13
CA TYR A 98 6.01 -0.61 -8.09
C TYR A 98 7.44 -0.68 -8.63
N PHE A 99 8.31 0.28 -8.36
CA PHE A 99 9.69 0.24 -8.88
C PHE A 99 10.50 -0.96 -8.38
N GLY A 100 10.21 -1.49 -7.19
CA GLY A 100 10.85 -2.69 -6.66
C GLY A 100 10.41 -4.01 -7.29
N LEU A 101 9.48 -3.98 -8.26
CA LEU A 101 8.90 -5.21 -8.85
C LEU A 101 9.93 -6.09 -9.57
N ASP A 102 11.00 -5.54 -10.13
CA ASP A 102 12.04 -6.34 -10.76
C ASP A 102 12.73 -7.28 -9.75
N VAL A 103 12.98 -6.80 -8.54
CA VAL A 103 13.58 -7.59 -7.45
C VAL A 103 12.61 -8.67 -6.97
N ILE A 104 11.33 -8.31 -6.82
CA ILE A 104 10.29 -9.25 -6.37
C ILE A 104 10.10 -10.36 -7.42
N GLN A 105 10.00 -10.00 -8.71
CA GLN A 105 9.80 -10.95 -9.80
C GLN A 105 10.98 -11.91 -9.96
N ASP A 106 12.21 -11.43 -9.80
CA ASP A 106 13.42 -12.27 -9.84
C ASP A 106 13.44 -13.28 -8.69
N ALA A 107 12.97 -12.88 -7.51
CA ALA A 107 12.96 -13.74 -6.32
C ALA A 107 11.78 -14.72 -6.29
N PHE A 108 10.66 -14.36 -6.92
CA PHE A 108 9.40 -15.12 -6.93
C PHE A 108 8.78 -15.16 -8.34
N PRO A 109 9.40 -15.86 -9.30
CA PRO A 109 9.02 -15.84 -10.72
C PRO A 109 7.62 -16.44 -10.99
N HIS A 110 7.04 -17.17 -10.05
CA HIS A 110 5.72 -17.78 -10.19
C HIS A 110 4.60 -16.94 -9.55
N ALA A 111 4.92 -15.87 -8.83
CA ALA A 111 3.93 -14.96 -8.26
C ALA A 111 3.28 -14.13 -9.38
N LYS A 112 1.95 -14.03 -9.34
CA LYS A 112 1.21 -13.15 -10.26
C LYS A 112 1.37 -11.72 -9.80
N ILE A 113 1.84 -10.85 -10.67
CA ILE A 113 1.94 -9.40 -10.42
C ILE A 113 0.76 -8.74 -11.09
N VAL A 114 -0.16 -8.19 -10.31
CA VAL A 114 -1.43 -7.67 -10.81
C VAL A 114 -1.76 -6.29 -10.26
N ALA A 115 -2.52 -5.53 -11.05
CA ALA A 115 -3.14 -4.27 -10.64
C ALA A 115 -4.49 -4.13 -11.35
N THR A 116 -5.31 -3.14 -10.98
CA THR A 116 -6.54 -2.86 -11.74
C THR A 116 -6.20 -2.45 -13.17
N PRO A 117 -7.11 -2.64 -14.15
CA PRO A 117 -6.88 -2.18 -15.52
C PRO A 117 -6.54 -0.69 -15.61
N GLN A 118 -7.16 0.13 -14.75
CA GLN A 118 -6.92 1.58 -14.69
C GLN A 118 -5.51 1.88 -14.18
N THR A 119 -5.08 1.19 -13.11
CA THR A 119 -3.71 1.32 -12.57
C THR A 119 -2.68 0.87 -13.59
N VAL A 120 -2.91 -0.27 -14.27
CA VAL A 120 -2.01 -0.76 -15.33
C VAL A 120 -1.86 0.26 -16.47
N ALA A 121 -2.99 0.85 -16.91
CA ALA A 121 -2.98 1.88 -17.96
C ALA A 121 -2.20 3.12 -17.53
N ALA A 122 -2.40 3.59 -16.28
CA ALA A 122 -1.70 4.75 -15.73
C ALA A 122 -0.19 4.49 -15.56
N ILE A 123 0.21 3.30 -15.07
CA ILE A 123 1.62 2.89 -15.01
C ILE A 123 2.23 2.90 -16.40
N LYS A 124 1.60 2.22 -17.36
CA LYS A 124 2.09 2.11 -18.74
C LYS A 124 2.30 3.48 -19.39
N ALA A 125 1.41 4.42 -19.13
CA ALA A 125 1.47 5.77 -19.70
C ALA A 125 2.63 6.62 -19.13
N THR A 126 3.11 6.33 -17.91
CA THR A 126 3.99 7.23 -17.17
C THR A 126 5.32 6.61 -16.72
N MET A 127 5.47 5.29 -16.76
CA MET A 127 6.59 4.57 -16.14
C MET A 127 7.96 4.98 -16.67
N ASP A 128 8.10 5.20 -18.00
CA ASP A 128 9.37 5.59 -18.60
C ASP A 128 9.77 7.02 -18.18
N GLY A 129 8.83 7.95 -18.19
CA GLY A 129 9.05 9.32 -17.71
C GLY A 129 9.38 9.38 -16.22
N LYS A 130 8.71 8.56 -15.41
CA LYS A 130 9.00 8.43 -13.98
C LYS A 130 10.40 7.84 -13.73
N LEU A 131 10.81 6.85 -14.50
CA LEU A 131 12.18 6.31 -14.41
C LEU A 131 13.23 7.33 -14.84
N ALA A 132 12.98 8.09 -15.93
CA ALA A 132 13.88 9.15 -16.35
C ALA A 132 14.06 10.24 -15.29
N TYR A 133 12.99 10.56 -14.54
CA TYR A 133 13.04 11.55 -13.47
C TYR A 133 13.70 11.02 -12.20
N TRP A 134 13.26 9.84 -11.72
CA TRP A 134 13.70 9.30 -10.43
C TRP A 134 14.98 8.48 -10.49
N GLY A 135 15.35 7.94 -11.67
CA GLY A 135 16.57 7.13 -11.85
C GLY A 135 17.83 7.83 -11.33
N PRO A 136 18.09 9.10 -11.69
CA PRO A 136 19.25 9.86 -11.18
C PRO A 136 19.25 10.04 -9.65
N VAL A 137 18.09 10.10 -9.02
CA VAL A 137 17.93 10.20 -7.55
C VAL A 137 18.23 8.85 -6.89
N LEU A 138 17.66 7.78 -7.44
CA LEU A 138 17.79 6.43 -6.91
C LEU A 138 19.16 5.79 -7.18
N LYS A 139 19.85 6.19 -8.25
CA LYS A 139 21.17 5.64 -8.65
C LYS A 139 21.13 4.10 -8.74
N ASP A 140 21.98 3.41 -7.97
CA ASP A 140 22.06 1.94 -7.93
C ASP A 140 20.80 1.28 -7.34
N ASN A 141 19.98 2.04 -6.64
CA ASN A 141 18.68 1.61 -6.12
C ASN A 141 17.53 1.81 -7.13
N ALA A 142 17.78 2.34 -8.33
CA ALA A 142 16.78 2.38 -9.38
C ALA A 142 16.46 0.96 -9.91
N PRO A 143 15.24 0.72 -10.42
CA PRO A 143 14.91 -0.57 -11.03
C PRO A 143 15.83 -0.83 -12.23
N LYS A 144 16.30 -2.08 -12.37
CA LYS A 144 17.11 -2.49 -13.53
C LYS A 144 16.24 -2.70 -14.77
N ARG A 145 14.96 -2.98 -14.57
CA ARG A 145 13.93 -3.04 -15.60
C ARG A 145 12.59 -2.62 -15.00
N LEU A 146 11.74 -2.05 -15.81
CA LEU A 146 10.37 -1.77 -15.42
C LEU A 146 9.52 -3.03 -15.62
N VAL A 147 8.69 -3.34 -14.62
CA VAL A 147 7.74 -4.45 -14.67
C VAL A 147 6.33 -3.86 -14.68
N LEU A 148 5.58 -4.15 -15.75
CA LEU A 148 4.19 -3.77 -15.86
C LEU A 148 3.31 -4.87 -15.26
N PRO A 149 2.45 -4.59 -14.26
CA PRO A 149 1.51 -5.56 -13.75
C PRO A 149 0.51 -6.04 -14.81
N GLU A 150 0.01 -7.26 -14.67
CA GLU A 150 -1.11 -7.77 -15.44
C GLU A 150 -2.44 -7.16 -14.94
N ALA A 151 -3.40 -6.99 -15.85
CA ALA A 151 -4.71 -6.46 -15.49
C ALA A 151 -5.53 -7.49 -14.70
N LEU A 152 -5.88 -7.15 -13.46
CA LEU A 152 -6.79 -7.94 -12.64
C LEU A 152 -8.24 -7.54 -12.96
N HIS A 153 -9.04 -8.49 -13.41
CA HIS A 153 -10.46 -8.30 -13.61
C HIS A 153 -11.24 -8.68 -12.34
N GLY A 154 -12.04 -7.74 -11.85
CA GLY A 154 -12.82 -7.91 -10.63
C GLY A 154 -12.43 -6.93 -9.52
N ASP A 155 -13.01 -7.14 -8.36
CA ASP A 155 -12.95 -6.23 -7.22
C ASP A 155 -12.26 -6.84 -5.98
N ARG A 156 -11.59 -7.99 -6.14
CA ARG A 156 -10.99 -8.71 -5.01
C ARG A 156 -9.87 -9.66 -5.39
N LEU A 157 -9.00 -9.94 -4.45
CA LEU A 157 -8.08 -11.07 -4.43
C LEU A 157 -8.60 -12.11 -3.44
N MET A 158 -8.17 -13.35 -3.60
CA MET A 158 -8.47 -14.43 -2.66
C MET A 158 -7.17 -14.98 -2.07
N LEU A 159 -7.13 -15.10 -0.75
CA LEU A 159 -6.05 -15.76 -0.03
C LEU A 159 -6.66 -16.86 0.86
N GLU A 160 -6.45 -18.10 0.50
CA GLU A 160 -6.96 -19.27 1.22
C GLU A 160 -8.46 -19.17 1.60
N GLY A 161 -9.29 -18.78 0.62
CA GLY A 161 -10.74 -18.64 0.79
C GLY A 161 -11.21 -17.37 1.48
N ARG A 162 -10.30 -16.47 1.85
CA ARG A 162 -10.63 -15.15 2.42
C ARG A 162 -10.43 -14.04 1.41
N SER A 163 -11.38 -13.11 1.35
CA SER A 163 -11.32 -11.98 0.42
C SER A 163 -10.40 -10.87 0.91
N ILE A 164 -9.68 -10.27 -0.03
CA ILE A 164 -9.02 -8.98 0.08
C ILE A 164 -9.69 -8.11 -0.98
N GLU A 165 -10.52 -7.17 -0.56
CA GLU A 165 -11.39 -6.40 -1.45
C GLU A 165 -10.70 -5.14 -1.93
N ILE A 166 -10.77 -4.87 -3.23
CA ILE A 166 -10.25 -3.66 -3.85
C ILE A 166 -11.33 -2.59 -3.79
N LYS A 167 -11.00 -1.45 -3.22
CA LYS A 167 -11.88 -0.29 -3.05
C LYS A 167 -11.39 0.88 -3.89
N GLY A 168 -12.28 1.83 -4.17
CA GLY A 168 -11.97 3.03 -4.96
C GLY A 168 -12.23 2.89 -6.47
N LEU A 169 -12.65 1.71 -6.95
CA LEU A 169 -12.83 1.41 -8.39
C LEU A 169 -13.87 2.31 -9.09
N ALA A 170 -14.90 2.73 -8.39
CA ALA A 170 -15.97 3.58 -8.91
C ALA A 170 -15.77 5.07 -8.59
N GLY A 171 -14.67 5.40 -7.95
CA GLY A 171 -14.34 6.78 -7.58
C GLY A 171 -13.85 7.61 -8.76
N PRO A 172 -13.62 8.92 -8.54
CA PRO A 172 -13.14 9.84 -9.57
C PRO A 172 -11.67 9.62 -9.96
N ALA A 173 -10.93 8.82 -9.20
CA ALA A 173 -9.54 8.43 -9.44
C ALA A 173 -9.39 6.90 -9.32
N PRO A 174 -9.96 6.14 -10.27
CA PRO A 174 -10.02 4.68 -10.19
C PRO A 174 -8.66 3.98 -10.33
N GLU A 175 -7.61 4.71 -10.69
CA GLU A 175 -6.21 4.28 -10.66
C GLU A 175 -5.59 4.35 -9.26
N ARG A 176 -6.29 4.93 -8.28
CA ARG A 176 -5.88 5.08 -6.87
C ARG A 176 -6.77 4.21 -5.99
N THR A 177 -6.39 2.96 -5.84
CA THR A 177 -7.14 2.00 -5.04
C THR A 177 -6.56 1.84 -3.64
N TYR A 178 -7.36 1.28 -2.75
CA TYR A 178 -6.91 0.74 -1.48
C TYR A 178 -7.59 -0.61 -1.25
N LEU A 179 -7.10 -1.40 -0.31
CA LEU A 179 -7.62 -2.72 -0.01
C LEU A 179 -8.32 -2.74 1.34
N TRP A 180 -9.44 -3.43 1.39
CA TRP A 180 -10.13 -3.80 2.61
C TRP A 180 -9.97 -5.30 2.85
N ILE A 181 -9.46 -5.69 4.01
CA ILE A 181 -9.28 -7.09 4.43
C ILE A 181 -10.27 -7.36 5.56
N PRO A 182 -11.50 -7.85 5.26
CA PRO A 182 -12.58 -7.98 6.23
C PRO A 182 -12.21 -8.85 7.43
N SER A 183 -11.50 -9.95 7.20
CA SER A 183 -11.09 -10.90 8.25
C SER A 183 -10.13 -10.30 9.27
N LEU A 184 -9.38 -9.26 8.89
CA LEU A 184 -8.46 -8.51 9.76
C LEU A 184 -9.05 -7.16 10.19
N LYS A 185 -10.20 -6.77 9.64
CA LYS A 185 -10.74 -5.41 9.77
C LYS A 185 -9.68 -4.35 9.47
N THR A 186 -8.91 -4.57 8.40
CA THR A 186 -7.76 -3.74 8.04
C THR A 186 -7.95 -3.09 6.69
N VAL A 187 -7.62 -1.80 6.60
CA VAL A 187 -7.38 -1.06 5.35
C VAL A 187 -5.88 -0.99 5.13
N ALA A 188 -5.43 -1.29 3.90
CA ALA A 188 -4.02 -1.35 3.50
C ALA A 188 -3.85 -0.96 2.03
N GLY A 189 -2.63 -0.65 1.63
CA GLY A 189 -2.29 -0.24 0.26
C GLY A 189 -2.82 1.13 -0.13
N GLY A 190 -2.23 1.71 -1.14
CA GLY A 190 -2.62 3.01 -1.68
C GLY A 190 -2.06 4.21 -0.93
N VAL A 191 -2.17 5.36 -1.57
CA VAL A 191 -1.63 6.66 -1.11
C VAL A 191 -2.67 7.52 -0.41
N VAL A 192 -3.90 7.02 -0.29
CA VAL A 192 -5.03 7.82 0.20
C VAL A 192 -4.93 8.21 1.68
N VAL A 193 -4.13 7.48 2.46
CA VAL A 193 -3.90 7.75 3.89
C VAL A 193 -2.42 8.01 4.15
N ASN A 194 -2.12 9.09 4.85
CA ASN A 194 -0.77 9.52 5.20
C ASN A 194 -0.67 9.82 6.70
N SER A 195 0.55 9.82 7.24
CA SER A 195 0.80 10.21 8.64
C SER A 195 2.25 10.62 8.86
N GLY A 196 2.48 11.64 9.70
CA GLY A 196 3.81 12.04 10.15
C GLY A 196 4.57 12.96 9.18
N ASP A 197 4.18 13.02 7.91
CA ASP A 197 4.78 13.88 6.89
C ASP A 197 3.76 14.83 6.26
N HIS A 198 4.25 15.88 5.63
CA HIS A 198 3.43 16.71 4.75
C HIS A 198 2.91 15.88 3.58
N VAL A 199 1.58 15.94 3.35
CA VAL A 199 0.90 15.13 2.35
C VAL A 199 1.23 15.63 0.95
N TRP A 200 1.55 14.70 0.04
CA TRP A 200 1.73 15.00 -1.37
C TRP A 200 0.40 15.32 -2.05
N VAL A 201 0.24 16.57 -2.52
CA VAL A 201 -1.00 17.07 -3.12
C VAL A 201 -0.84 17.40 -4.61
N ALA A 202 0.38 17.29 -5.16
CA ALA A 202 0.69 17.66 -6.54
C ALA A 202 -0.13 16.89 -7.59
N ASP A 203 -0.56 15.66 -7.29
CA ASP A 203 -1.38 14.83 -8.19
C ASP A 203 -2.88 15.08 -8.04
N THR A 204 -3.31 15.85 -7.03
CA THR A 204 -4.71 16.21 -6.77
C THR A 204 -4.91 17.73 -6.88
N GLN A 205 -4.66 18.28 -8.06
CA GLN A 205 -4.49 19.71 -8.29
C GLN A 205 -5.77 20.52 -8.14
N SER A 206 -6.95 19.95 -8.45
CA SER A 206 -8.20 20.68 -8.33
C SER A 206 -8.84 20.51 -6.94
N GLU A 207 -9.61 21.51 -6.51
CA GLU A 207 -10.42 21.41 -5.29
C GLU A 207 -11.40 20.23 -5.37
N ALA A 208 -11.98 19.96 -6.57
CA ALA A 208 -12.89 18.85 -6.79
C ALA A 208 -12.19 17.49 -6.57
N SER A 209 -10.94 17.33 -7.03
CA SER A 209 -10.17 16.09 -6.80
C SER A 209 -9.82 15.89 -5.32
N ARG A 210 -9.52 16.96 -4.58
CA ARG A 210 -9.29 16.87 -3.13
C ARG A 210 -10.58 16.64 -2.35
N ALA A 211 -11.71 17.21 -2.78
CA ALA A 211 -13.01 16.88 -2.20
C ALA A 211 -13.38 15.41 -2.42
N ALA A 212 -13.09 14.85 -3.59
CA ALA A 212 -13.26 13.43 -3.86
C ALA A 212 -12.35 12.56 -2.98
N TRP A 213 -11.13 13.00 -2.71
CA TRP A 213 -10.23 12.34 -1.76
C TRP A 213 -10.81 12.34 -0.34
N LEU A 214 -11.38 13.45 0.12
CA LEU A 214 -12.08 13.51 1.41
C LEU A 214 -13.24 12.51 1.50
N ASN A 215 -14.04 12.34 0.43
CA ASN A 215 -15.10 11.32 0.38
C ASN A 215 -14.51 9.90 0.52
N THR A 216 -13.38 9.61 -0.13
CA THR A 216 -12.70 8.31 0.02
C THR A 216 -12.26 8.07 1.47
N LEU A 217 -11.78 9.10 2.17
CA LEU A 217 -11.42 9.00 3.59
C LEU A 217 -12.64 8.73 4.47
N ASP A 218 -13.79 9.34 4.16
CA ASP A 218 -15.06 9.08 4.85
C ASP A 218 -15.54 7.64 4.61
N ASP A 219 -15.41 7.12 3.38
CA ASP A 219 -15.70 5.71 3.06
C ASP A 219 -14.84 4.75 3.88
N ILE A 220 -13.54 5.04 4.04
CA ILE A 220 -12.65 4.25 4.91
C ILE A 220 -13.15 4.25 6.36
N VAL A 221 -13.55 5.40 6.89
CA VAL A 221 -14.11 5.48 8.25
C VAL A 221 -15.40 4.65 8.37
N ALA A 222 -16.25 4.66 7.34
CA ALA A 222 -17.51 3.91 7.31
C ALA A 222 -17.31 2.38 7.36
N LEU A 223 -16.17 1.86 6.89
CA LEU A 223 -15.79 0.45 7.04
C LEU A 223 -15.53 0.04 8.49
N LYS A 224 -15.38 0.99 9.42
CA LYS A 224 -15.04 0.76 10.83
C LYS A 224 -13.81 -0.12 11.02
N PRO A 225 -12.68 0.20 10.38
CA PRO A 225 -11.47 -0.61 10.45
C PRO A 225 -10.90 -0.61 11.88
N ALA A 226 -10.34 -1.75 12.28
CA ALA A 226 -9.52 -1.83 13.49
C ALA A 226 -8.11 -1.26 13.24
N THR A 227 -7.61 -1.46 12.02
CA THR A 227 -6.30 -1.01 11.56
C THR A 227 -6.42 -0.30 10.22
N VAL A 228 -5.73 0.82 10.07
CA VAL A 228 -5.49 1.49 8.79
C VAL A 228 -3.99 1.66 8.65
N VAL A 229 -3.41 1.05 7.63
CA VAL A 229 -1.99 1.22 7.28
C VAL A 229 -1.89 2.41 6.34
N PRO A 230 -1.22 3.51 6.73
CA PRO A 230 -1.01 4.61 5.81
C PRO A 230 -0.05 4.18 4.68
N GLY A 231 -0.28 4.67 3.47
CA GLY A 231 0.64 4.42 2.35
C GLY A 231 2.01 5.06 2.57
N HIS A 232 2.02 6.22 3.23
CA HIS A 232 3.23 6.86 3.74
C HIS A 232 3.06 7.18 5.21
N PHE A 233 4.05 6.84 6.03
CA PHE A 233 4.11 7.34 7.40
C PHE A 233 5.53 7.36 7.94
N THR A 234 5.80 8.34 8.81
CA THR A 234 7.00 8.43 9.64
C THR A 234 6.63 8.27 11.11
N GLY A 235 7.61 7.83 11.90
CA GLY A 235 7.39 7.56 13.32
C GLY A 235 6.55 6.29 13.59
N PRO A 236 5.92 6.18 14.78
CA PRO A 236 5.11 5.03 15.15
C PRO A 236 3.85 4.91 14.27
N MET A 237 3.52 3.68 13.88
CA MET A 237 2.29 3.42 13.12
C MET A 237 1.05 3.91 13.90
N PRO A 238 0.18 4.73 13.27
CA PRO A 238 -1.02 5.23 13.93
C PRO A 238 -2.04 4.13 14.22
N THR A 239 -2.79 4.26 15.30
CA THR A 239 -3.83 3.30 15.69
C THR A 239 -5.20 3.67 15.15
N GLY A 240 -5.98 2.67 14.72
CA GLY A 240 -7.35 2.83 14.23
C GLY A 240 -7.42 3.80 13.05
N VAL A 241 -8.34 4.77 13.11
CA VAL A 241 -8.56 5.76 12.03
C VAL A 241 -7.82 7.09 12.25
N LYS A 242 -6.81 7.14 13.11
CA LYS A 242 -6.09 8.41 13.40
C LYS A 242 -5.42 8.99 12.16
N ALA A 243 -4.77 8.16 11.35
CA ALA A 243 -4.14 8.59 10.10
C ALA A 243 -5.16 9.10 9.08
N VAL A 244 -6.33 8.47 9.00
CA VAL A 244 -7.44 8.92 8.12
C VAL A 244 -7.89 10.33 8.50
N ARG A 245 -8.10 10.55 9.79
CA ARG A 245 -8.49 11.89 10.31
C ARG A 245 -7.39 12.92 10.07
N PHE A 246 -6.13 12.56 10.36
CA PHE A 246 -4.99 13.43 10.07
C PHE A 246 -4.96 13.86 8.61
N THR A 247 -5.08 12.91 7.66
CA THR A 247 -5.07 13.21 6.23
C THR A 247 -6.24 14.12 5.84
N ALA A 248 -7.44 13.85 6.35
CA ALA A 248 -8.63 14.68 6.09
C ALA A 248 -8.46 16.10 6.63
N ASP A 249 -7.95 16.26 7.85
CA ASP A 249 -7.74 17.57 8.47
C ASP A 249 -6.60 18.35 7.76
N TYR A 250 -5.56 17.62 7.32
CA TYR A 250 -4.48 18.21 6.52
C TYR A 250 -5.00 18.78 5.19
N LEU A 251 -5.78 18.00 4.42
CA LEU A 251 -6.34 18.44 3.15
C LEU A 251 -7.24 19.67 3.31
N LYS A 252 -8.13 19.67 4.30
CA LYS A 252 -8.98 20.83 4.62
C LYS A 252 -8.17 22.05 5.00
N THR A 253 -7.07 21.87 5.73
CA THR A 253 -6.19 22.97 6.13
C THR A 253 -5.40 23.50 4.94
N PHE A 254 -4.90 22.58 4.09
CA PHE A 254 -4.21 22.91 2.85
C PHE A 254 -5.08 23.74 1.91
N ASP A 255 -6.33 23.36 1.69
CA ASP A 255 -7.28 24.11 0.85
C ASP A 255 -7.53 25.52 1.38
N ARG A 256 -7.76 25.64 2.70
CA ARG A 256 -7.93 26.98 3.33
C ARG A 256 -6.68 27.84 3.22
N ALA A 257 -5.48 27.24 3.33
CA ALA A 257 -4.22 27.95 3.19
C ALA A 257 -3.96 28.34 1.73
N ALA A 258 -4.20 27.42 0.78
CA ALA A 258 -4.03 27.66 -0.65
C ALA A 258 -4.95 28.78 -1.18
N ALA A 259 -6.20 28.85 -0.68
CA ALA A 259 -7.14 29.91 -1.04
C ALA A 259 -6.70 31.32 -0.57
N LYS A 260 -5.89 31.40 0.50
CA LYS A 260 -5.42 32.68 1.08
C LYS A 260 -4.03 33.07 0.60
N ALA A 261 -3.18 32.12 0.26
CA ALA A 261 -1.82 32.36 -0.17
C ALA A 261 -1.76 32.92 -1.60
N ASN A 262 -0.93 33.93 -1.84
CA ASN A 262 -0.72 34.48 -3.17
C ASN A 262 0.28 33.68 -4.01
N ASN A 263 1.19 32.96 -3.36
CA ASN A 263 2.27 32.18 -3.98
C ASN A 263 2.60 30.91 -3.16
N SER A 264 3.50 30.11 -3.70
CA SER A 264 3.89 28.85 -3.06
C SER A 264 4.59 29.07 -1.71
N THR A 265 5.41 30.11 -1.58
CA THR A 265 6.11 30.42 -0.33
C THR A 265 5.13 30.70 0.82
N GLU A 266 4.15 31.57 0.57
CA GLU A 266 3.12 31.87 1.57
C GLU A 266 2.30 30.61 1.96
N LEU A 267 2.02 29.73 0.99
CA LEU A 267 1.33 28.47 1.25
C LEU A 267 2.19 27.53 2.11
N VAL A 268 3.47 27.36 1.77
CA VAL A 268 4.42 26.54 2.54
C VAL A 268 4.53 27.06 3.97
N ASP A 269 4.70 28.37 4.15
CA ASP A 269 4.82 28.99 5.48
C ASP A 269 3.54 28.79 6.31
N ALA A 270 2.36 28.90 5.67
CA ALA A 270 1.10 28.67 6.36
C ALA A 270 0.97 27.21 6.82
N MET A 271 1.33 26.25 5.98
CA MET A 271 1.27 24.83 6.32
C MET A 271 2.31 24.44 7.38
N LYS A 272 3.53 24.97 7.32
CA LYS A 272 4.55 24.75 8.36
C LYS A 272 4.15 25.34 9.71
N ARG A 273 3.44 26.47 9.73
CA ARG A 273 2.87 26.99 10.98
C ARG A 273 1.75 26.12 11.53
N ALA A 274 0.92 25.55 10.66
CA ALA A 274 -0.17 24.66 11.08
C ALA A 274 0.32 23.28 11.55
N TYR A 275 1.43 22.81 10.99
CA TYR A 275 2.01 21.49 11.22
C TYR A 275 3.54 21.59 11.38
N PRO A 276 4.04 22.17 12.49
CA PRO A 276 5.47 22.46 12.66
C PRO A 276 6.37 21.21 12.79
N ASP A 277 5.78 20.09 13.22
CA ASP A 277 6.52 18.85 13.53
C ASP A 277 6.51 17.84 12.39
N LEU A 278 5.85 18.14 11.24
CA LEU A 278 5.81 17.21 10.12
C LEU A 278 7.11 17.22 9.32
N GLY A 279 7.56 16.03 8.95
CA GLY A 279 8.58 15.79 7.92
C GLY A 279 8.07 16.06 6.51
N GLY A 280 8.85 15.63 5.49
CA GLY A 280 8.39 15.69 4.09
C GLY A 280 8.19 17.10 3.53
N VAL A 281 8.92 18.09 4.01
CA VAL A 281 8.79 19.52 3.58
C VAL A 281 8.96 19.67 2.07
N SER A 282 9.84 18.88 1.42
CA SER A 282 10.00 18.88 -0.04
C SER A 282 8.71 18.49 -0.80
N SER A 283 7.92 17.59 -0.25
CA SER A 283 6.60 17.22 -0.79
C SER A 283 5.63 18.40 -0.72
N LEU A 284 5.64 19.14 0.39
CA LEU A 284 4.85 20.36 0.54
C LEU A 284 5.29 21.45 -0.44
N GLU A 285 6.61 21.69 -0.55
CA GLU A 285 7.16 22.76 -1.44
C GLU A 285 6.81 22.48 -2.90
N LEU A 286 6.96 21.24 -3.38
CA LEU A 286 6.58 20.87 -4.73
C LEU A 286 5.07 21.01 -4.93
N SER A 287 4.27 20.44 -4.02
CA SER A 287 2.82 20.55 -4.07
C SER A 287 2.35 22.01 -4.10
N ALA A 288 2.95 22.87 -3.27
CA ALA A 288 2.59 24.30 -3.23
C ALA A 288 2.89 25.00 -4.56
N LYS A 289 4.05 24.74 -5.19
CA LYS A 289 4.40 25.30 -6.50
C LYS A 289 3.40 24.86 -7.58
N VAL A 290 3.03 23.59 -7.58
CA VAL A 290 2.05 23.05 -8.53
C VAL A 290 0.67 23.70 -8.34
N ILE A 291 0.18 23.75 -7.10
CA ILE A 291 -1.14 24.31 -6.77
C ILE A 291 -1.21 25.82 -7.05
N LYS A 292 -0.09 26.52 -6.90
CA LYS A 292 -0.01 27.97 -7.20
C LYS A 292 0.31 28.28 -8.66
N GLY A 293 0.45 27.26 -9.53
CA GLY A 293 0.73 27.43 -10.95
C GLY A 293 2.17 27.83 -11.27
N GLU A 294 3.08 27.74 -10.30
CA GLU A 294 4.50 28.07 -10.45
C GLU A 294 5.32 26.91 -11.02
N MET A 295 4.73 25.71 -11.10
CA MET A 295 5.33 24.51 -11.64
C MET A 295 4.27 23.63 -12.32
N GLN A 296 4.61 23.07 -13.49
CA GLN A 296 3.78 22.04 -14.12
C GLN A 296 4.11 20.67 -13.57
N TRP A 297 3.08 19.86 -13.29
CA TRP A 297 3.21 18.49 -12.81
C TRP A 297 2.10 17.59 -13.41
N PRO A 298 2.43 16.37 -13.87
CA PRO A 298 3.81 15.87 -14.04
C PRO A 298 4.64 16.76 -14.97
N ALA A 299 5.96 16.80 -14.74
CA ALA A 299 6.84 17.57 -15.60
C ALA A 299 6.64 17.14 -17.06
N PRO A 300 6.60 18.07 -18.04
CA PRO A 300 6.52 17.71 -19.45
C PRO A 300 7.66 16.74 -19.78
N ALA A 301 7.37 15.69 -20.57
CA ALA A 301 8.43 14.82 -21.10
C ALA A 301 9.45 15.73 -21.82
N ALA A 302 10.73 15.65 -21.43
CA ALA A 302 11.79 16.41 -22.08
C ALA A 302 11.74 16.12 -23.58
N SER A 303 11.44 17.15 -24.39
CA SER A 303 11.54 17.01 -25.83
C SER A 303 13.00 16.65 -26.15
N ALA A 304 13.23 15.64 -26.96
CA ALA A 304 14.56 15.11 -27.30
C ALA A 304 15.50 16.13 -28.01
N SER A 305 15.15 17.42 -28.04
CA SER A 305 15.87 18.52 -28.70
C SER A 305 16.67 19.43 -27.78
N ASP A 306 16.54 19.35 -26.46
CA ASP A 306 17.25 20.25 -25.53
C ASP A 306 18.15 19.50 -24.54
N SER A 307 19.15 18.79 -25.08
CA SER A 307 20.26 18.24 -24.30
C SER A 307 21.31 19.32 -23.98
N LYS A 308 20.93 20.31 -23.21
CA LYS A 308 21.85 21.09 -22.40
C LYS A 308 21.61 20.70 -20.95
N PRO A 309 22.60 20.16 -20.22
CA PRO A 309 22.36 19.82 -18.82
C PRO A 309 22.03 21.10 -18.07
N ALA A 310 20.78 21.26 -17.69
CA ALA A 310 20.41 22.20 -16.66
C ALA A 310 21.18 21.78 -15.41
N ALA A 311 21.96 22.70 -14.86
CA ALA A 311 22.66 22.50 -13.60
C ALA A 311 21.66 21.93 -12.60
N ALA A 312 21.97 20.74 -12.11
CA ALA A 312 21.17 20.06 -11.10
C ALA A 312 20.97 21.01 -9.92
N GLY A 313 19.78 21.57 -9.82
CA GLY A 313 19.31 22.13 -8.57
C GLY A 313 19.36 20.96 -7.58
N SER A 314 20.30 21.08 -6.62
CA SER A 314 20.53 20.12 -5.58
C SER A 314 19.19 19.68 -4.97
N ALA A 315 18.85 18.40 -5.14
CA ALA A 315 17.87 17.78 -4.27
C ALA A 315 18.33 18.08 -2.82
N PRO A 316 17.46 18.55 -1.93
CA PRO A 316 17.88 18.80 -0.56
C PRO A 316 18.34 17.46 0.02
N ALA A 317 19.62 17.39 0.36
CA ALA A 317 20.19 16.30 1.11
C ALA A 317 19.34 16.14 2.37
N ALA A 318 18.93 14.90 2.67
CA ALA A 318 18.37 14.55 3.97
C ALA A 318 19.32 15.09 5.04
N ALA A 319 18.85 16.09 5.78
CA ALA A 319 19.63 16.68 6.87
C ALA A 319 19.72 15.67 8.00
N GLY A 320 20.77 14.86 7.96
CA GLY A 320 21.20 14.07 9.11
C GLY A 320 21.63 15.03 10.20
N GLN A 321 20.82 15.27 11.20
CA GLN A 321 21.23 15.92 12.42
C GLN A 321 22.26 15.02 13.12
N ARG A 322 23.51 15.45 13.07
CA ARG A 322 24.55 14.92 13.98
C ARG A 322 24.22 15.40 15.39
N VAL A 323 23.84 14.49 16.23
CA VAL A 323 23.83 14.73 17.68
C VAL A 323 25.28 14.58 18.15
N ASP A 324 25.97 15.70 18.34
CA ASP A 324 27.27 15.73 18.98
C ASP A 324 27.11 15.35 20.47
N GLY A 325 27.41 14.09 20.78
CA GLY A 325 27.54 13.60 22.15
C GLY A 325 28.80 14.18 22.77
N LYS A 326 28.68 15.23 23.56
CA LYS A 326 29.73 15.78 24.37
C LYS A 326 30.01 14.84 25.56
N ALA A 327 31.02 13.98 25.43
CA ALA A 327 31.55 13.23 26.53
C ALA A 327 32.30 14.18 27.49
N ALA A 328 31.75 14.39 28.67
CA ALA A 328 32.46 15.03 29.77
C ALA A 328 33.34 13.97 30.45
N ALA A 329 34.67 14.06 30.24
CA ALA A 329 35.63 13.38 31.05
C ALA A 329 35.78 14.19 32.36
N GLN A 330 35.47 13.58 33.49
CA GLN A 330 35.95 14.03 34.79
C GLN A 330 37.05 13.08 35.21
N GLY A 331 38.30 13.60 35.21
CA GLY A 331 39.44 12.98 35.80
C GLY A 331 39.48 13.23 37.32
N GLY A 332 40.01 12.25 38.00
CA GLY A 332 40.04 12.02 39.36
C GLY A 332 40.99 12.80 40.24
N ALA A 333 41.05 12.56 41.44
CA ALA A 333 42.15 12.45 42.37
C ALA A 333 41.76 11.40 43.40
#